data_9edab1b5db923d513020cc3f02f5d59c
#
_entry.id   9edab1b5db923d513020cc3f02f5d59c
#
_cell.length_a   1.000
_cell.length_b   1.000
_cell.length_c   1.000
_cell.angle_alpha   90.00
_cell.angle_beta   90.00
_cell.angle_gamma   90.00
#
_symmetry.space_group_name_H-M   'P 1'
#
loop_
_entity.id
_entity.type
_entity.pdbx_description
1 polymer ?
#
loop_
_entity_poly.entity_id
_entity_poly.type
_entity_poly.pdbx_seq_one_letter_code
_entity_poly.pdbx_strand_id
1 'polypeptide(L)'
;MKRINIAFVILATFLSGCQKYLDIRPKGKFIPQTIQDYEELSSNPSYAGNGNAYLERLSDGIYLAQSAVNSGMNGAGSKTYIWAAEYYLETESDRSWNDNYNNIFNANIILQEIDGVEDGTQERKNVVKGNALCNRAQAYMNLILFYAPDYNESTAASDLGVPLITIPDLEAKSSRASVKEVYDQIISDLTTALPLLPDEPKNIYRQSKGVANGLLARLYLYMGQYEKALTHANEALKTNNTIFDFNEYRFINPDRPALGIANRALAQVHPEMISYMTTSFGTILSNSFIDPDLLNQFDPKDLRLKFGWSKTDRTGVPVKEPYPQYINADLNYNIAVPEMMLIVAECHARLNQKDQAVKLLNTLRKKRFAPEDFKELEAATAEDALKLVIKERRMELFGKGLRWFDMKRLDKDPRFAKTYKRANTEHTYTLAPGSSHFVAQIPGLVMKLNPNIVPNPR
;
A
#
# COMPACT_ATOMS: atom_id res chain seq x y z
N MET A 1 -15.14 10.17 -77.62
CA MET A 1 -15.63 9.31 -76.50
C MET A 1 -14.59 8.35 -75.90
N LYS A 2 -13.67 7.76 -76.70
CA LYS A 2 -12.64 6.83 -76.09
C LYS A 2 -11.62 7.47 -75.16
N ARG A 3 -11.31 8.76 -75.31
CA ARG A 3 -10.32 9.44 -74.37
C ARG A 3 -10.90 9.85 -73.07
N ILE A 4 -12.21 10.01 -72.90
CA ILE A 4 -12.87 10.35 -71.60
C ILE A 4 -12.96 9.12 -70.71
N ASN A 5 -13.14 7.93 -71.28
CA ASN A 5 -13.21 6.69 -70.46
C ASN A 5 -11.86 6.29 -69.90
N ILE A 6 -10.73 6.64 -70.50
CA ILE A 6 -9.39 6.36 -70.00
C ILE A 6 -9.05 7.26 -68.79
N ALA A 7 -9.46 8.55 -68.88
CA ALA A 7 -9.26 9.48 -67.71
C ALA A 7 -10.10 9.08 -66.48
N PHE A 8 -11.29 8.52 -66.66
CA PHE A 8 -12.14 8.06 -65.56
C PHE A 8 -11.62 6.77 -64.91
N VAL A 9 -11.00 5.87 -65.70
CA VAL A 9 -10.36 4.66 -65.19
C VAL A 9 -9.07 4.98 -64.40
N ILE A 10 -8.29 5.95 -64.87
CA ILE A 10 -7.07 6.40 -64.12
C ILE A 10 -7.42 7.13 -62.83
N LEU A 11 -8.52 7.91 -62.80
CA LEU A 11 -8.96 8.61 -61.59
C LEU A 11 -9.50 7.64 -60.53
N ALA A 12 -10.13 6.52 -60.94
CA ALA A 12 -10.66 5.50 -60.02
C ALA A 12 -9.56 4.66 -59.35
N THR A 13 -8.37 4.52 -59.95
CA THR A 13 -7.22 3.80 -59.37
C THR A 13 -6.46 4.61 -58.34
N PHE A 14 -6.61 5.93 -58.29
CA PHE A 14 -6.00 6.75 -57.21
C PHE A 14 -6.82 6.83 -55.91
N LEU A 15 -8.06 6.31 -55.89
CA LEU A 15 -8.92 6.27 -54.70
C LEU A 15 -8.77 4.99 -53.86
N SER A 16 -7.97 4.01 -54.30
CA SER A 16 -7.56 2.88 -53.49
C SER A 16 -6.35 3.28 -52.62
N GLY A 17 -6.50 4.29 -51.78
CA GLY A 17 -5.53 4.65 -50.77
C GLY A 17 -5.36 3.48 -49.80
N CYS A 18 -4.10 3.00 -49.65
CA CYS A 18 -3.74 1.95 -48.69
C CYS A 18 -4.20 2.35 -47.29
N GLN A 19 -5.27 1.74 -46.77
CA GLN A 19 -5.66 1.84 -45.38
C GLN A 19 -4.51 1.44 -44.41
N LYS A 20 -3.55 0.65 -44.89
CA LYS A 20 -2.34 0.31 -44.15
C LYS A 20 -1.38 1.48 -43.85
N TYR A 21 -1.49 2.62 -44.52
CA TYR A 21 -0.62 3.78 -44.30
C TYR A 21 -1.10 4.66 -43.12
N LEU A 22 -2.36 4.52 -42.70
CA LEU A 22 -2.91 5.22 -41.54
C LEU A 22 -2.67 4.47 -40.23
N ASP A 23 -2.16 3.24 -40.27
CA ASP A 23 -1.85 2.40 -39.12
C ASP A 23 -0.38 2.59 -38.67
N ILE A 24 0.10 3.84 -38.70
CA ILE A 24 1.42 4.17 -38.15
C ILE A 24 1.28 4.15 -36.62
N ARG A 25 1.63 2.99 -36.03
CA ARG A 25 1.74 2.86 -34.56
C ARG A 25 2.75 3.89 -34.07
N PRO A 26 2.41 4.70 -33.04
CA PRO A 26 3.37 5.61 -32.43
C PRO A 26 4.59 4.80 -31.96
N LYS A 27 5.77 5.09 -32.50
CA LYS A 27 7.01 4.45 -32.10
C LYS A 27 7.20 4.70 -30.60
N GLY A 28 7.25 3.64 -29.79
CA GLY A 28 7.51 3.71 -28.36
C GLY A 28 6.32 3.50 -27.43
N LYS A 29 5.09 3.27 -27.95
CA LYS A 29 3.95 2.83 -27.11
C LYS A 29 3.58 1.39 -27.48
N PHE A 30 3.60 0.50 -26.48
CA PHE A 30 3.07 -0.85 -26.59
C PHE A 30 1.54 -0.75 -26.56
N ILE A 31 0.88 -1.18 -27.62
CA ILE A 31 -0.59 -1.29 -27.69
C ILE A 31 -0.91 -2.79 -27.63
N PRO A 32 -1.50 -3.28 -26.54
CA PRO A 32 -1.89 -4.68 -26.42
C PRO A 32 -2.88 -5.07 -27.51
N GLN A 33 -2.75 -6.29 -28.06
CA GLN A 33 -3.64 -6.81 -29.11
C GLN A 33 -4.12 -8.23 -28.83
N THR A 34 -3.26 -9.03 -28.19
CA THR A 34 -3.54 -10.42 -27.86
C THR A 34 -3.86 -10.58 -26.38
N ILE A 35 -4.56 -11.65 -26.03
CA ILE A 35 -4.83 -11.97 -24.63
C ILE A 35 -3.53 -12.08 -23.81
N GLN A 36 -2.43 -12.53 -24.43
CA GLN A 36 -1.13 -12.59 -23.77
C GLN A 36 -0.59 -11.19 -23.46
N ASP A 37 -0.73 -10.22 -24.37
CA ASP A 37 -0.32 -8.84 -24.12
C ASP A 37 -1.07 -8.25 -22.92
N TYR A 38 -2.38 -8.51 -22.81
CA TYR A 38 -3.20 -8.04 -21.70
C TYR A 38 -2.87 -8.78 -20.40
N GLU A 39 -2.54 -10.08 -20.44
CA GLU A 39 -2.05 -10.82 -19.29
C GLU A 39 -0.74 -10.23 -18.75
N GLU A 40 0.20 -9.90 -19.65
CA GLU A 40 1.49 -9.28 -19.29
C GLU A 40 1.29 -7.86 -18.75
N LEU A 41 0.44 -7.05 -19.39
CA LEU A 41 0.11 -5.71 -18.91
C LEU A 41 -0.54 -5.75 -17.53
N SER A 42 -1.50 -6.66 -17.29
CA SER A 42 -2.23 -6.75 -16.01
C SER A 42 -1.38 -7.29 -14.85
N SER A 43 -0.27 -7.96 -15.14
CA SER A 43 0.63 -8.56 -14.16
C SER A 43 2.05 -7.99 -14.20
N ASN A 44 2.21 -6.78 -14.71
CA ASN A 44 3.52 -6.12 -14.80
C ASN A 44 4.12 -5.93 -13.39
N PRO A 45 5.34 -6.45 -13.13
CA PRO A 45 6.00 -6.29 -11.83
C PRO A 45 6.20 -4.82 -11.39
N SER A 46 6.15 -3.85 -12.33
CA SER A 46 6.22 -2.43 -11.98
C SER A 46 5.07 -1.99 -11.07
N TYR A 47 3.90 -2.63 -11.14
CA TYR A 47 2.80 -2.38 -10.21
C TYR A 47 3.15 -2.71 -8.76
N ALA A 48 4.03 -3.69 -8.56
CA ALA A 48 4.51 -4.06 -7.25
C ALA A 48 5.52 -3.05 -6.65
N GLY A 49 6.10 -2.15 -7.44
CA GLY A 49 7.09 -1.15 -7.01
C GLY A 49 6.50 0.16 -6.45
N ASN A 50 5.20 0.27 -6.28
CA ASN A 50 4.49 1.54 -6.06
C ASN A 50 4.22 1.87 -4.59
N GLY A 51 4.85 1.19 -3.65
CA GLY A 51 4.77 1.53 -2.24
C GLY A 51 5.24 2.96 -1.98
N ASN A 52 4.49 3.72 -1.17
CA ASN A 52 4.87 5.08 -0.81
C ASN A 52 6.02 5.07 0.21
N ALA A 53 7.18 5.53 -0.22
CA ALA A 53 8.39 5.55 0.57
C ALA A 53 8.34 6.46 1.81
N TYR A 54 7.41 7.41 1.86
CA TYR A 54 7.32 8.37 2.97
C TYR A 54 6.53 7.86 4.18
N LEU A 55 5.75 6.79 4.03
CA LEU A 55 4.83 6.31 5.07
C LEU A 55 5.52 5.98 6.41
N GLU A 56 6.70 5.37 6.35
CA GLU A 56 7.46 5.09 7.57
C GLU A 56 8.06 6.36 8.19
N ARG A 57 8.47 7.34 7.38
CA ARG A 57 8.97 8.62 7.89
C ARG A 57 7.88 9.49 8.51
N LEU A 58 6.66 9.40 8.02
CA LEU A 58 5.49 10.08 8.59
C LEU A 58 5.05 9.45 9.91
N SER A 59 5.27 8.12 10.07
CA SER A 59 4.80 7.35 11.22
C SER A 59 5.66 7.56 12.47
N ASP A 60 5.15 7.10 13.61
CA ASP A 60 5.81 7.14 14.92
C ASP A 60 6.69 5.92 15.22
N GLY A 61 7.09 5.17 14.18
CA GLY A 61 7.90 3.95 14.35
C GLY A 61 9.40 4.20 14.41
N ILE A 62 9.88 5.28 13.81
CA ILE A 62 11.29 5.63 13.70
C ILE A 62 11.56 7.07 14.08
N TYR A 63 12.81 7.34 14.48
CA TYR A 63 13.36 8.70 14.48
C TYR A 63 14.65 8.75 13.65
N LEU A 64 14.94 9.92 13.12
CA LEU A 64 16.14 10.18 12.31
C LEU A 64 17.27 10.71 13.19
N ALA A 65 18.51 10.36 12.84
CA ALA A 65 19.68 10.99 13.43
C ALA A 65 19.60 12.52 13.30
N GLN A 66 19.99 13.25 14.34
CA GLN A 66 19.92 14.71 14.38
C GLN A 66 20.63 15.37 13.19
N SER A 67 21.79 14.82 12.79
CA SER A 67 22.51 15.29 11.60
C SER A 67 21.71 15.14 10.32
N ALA A 68 20.95 14.06 10.17
CA ALA A 68 20.09 13.84 9.01
C ALA A 68 18.88 14.79 8.99
N VAL A 69 18.32 15.11 10.16
CA VAL A 69 17.24 16.10 10.25
C VAL A 69 17.76 17.49 9.90
N ASN A 70 18.93 17.88 10.44
CA ASN A 70 19.49 19.22 10.22
C ASN A 70 19.98 19.45 8.79
N SER A 71 20.60 18.43 8.15
CA SER A 71 21.19 18.57 6.81
C SER A 71 20.19 18.44 5.66
N GLY A 72 19.03 17.86 5.90
CA GLY A 72 18.10 17.43 4.86
C GLY A 72 16.74 18.13 4.82
N MET A 73 16.58 19.26 5.54
CA MET A 73 15.27 19.96 5.65
C MET A 73 14.73 20.53 4.34
N ASN A 74 15.51 20.50 3.25
CA ASN A 74 15.11 21.05 1.96
C ASN A 74 14.46 20.03 1.01
N GLY A 75 14.49 18.75 1.34
CA GLY A 75 13.90 17.70 0.50
C GLY A 75 12.57 17.15 1.05
N ALA A 76 11.69 16.66 0.17
CA ALA A 76 10.40 16.09 0.52
C ALA A 76 10.50 15.01 1.63
N GLY A 77 11.55 14.19 1.61
CA GLY A 77 11.75 13.14 2.62
C GLY A 77 11.99 13.67 4.04
N SER A 78 12.63 14.84 4.20
CA SER A 78 12.83 15.45 5.52
C SER A 78 11.64 16.30 5.92
N LYS A 79 11.00 16.96 4.97
CA LYS A 79 9.76 17.71 5.19
C LYS A 79 8.63 16.78 5.63
N THR A 80 8.52 15.56 5.07
CA THR A 80 7.54 14.56 5.53
C THR A 80 7.86 14.10 6.94
N TYR A 81 9.13 13.91 7.31
CA TYR A 81 9.49 13.51 8.66
C TYR A 81 9.01 14.50 9.72
N ILE A 82 9.08 15.78 9.49
CA ILE A 82 8.64 16.81 10.43
C ILE A 82 7.19 17.26 10.25
N TRP A 83 6.42 16.56 9.44
CA TRP A 83 5.03 16.91 9.10
C TRP A 83 4.86 18.36 8.62
N ALA A 84 5.79 18.80 7.76
CA ALA A 84 5.76 20.16 7.23
C ALA A 84 4.44 20.43 6.48
N ALA A 85 4.01 21.70 6.47
CA ALA A 85 2.81 22.10 5.72
C ALA A 85 2.99 21.88 4.21
N GLU A 86 4.21 22.03 3.70
CA GLU A 86 4.56 21.90 2.29
C GLU A 86 5.69 20.90 2.10
N TYR A 87 5.38 19.79 1.41
CA TYR A 87 6.38 18.77 1.05
C TYR A 87 7.04 19.07 -0.28
N TYR A 88 6.25 19.57 -1.25
CA TYR A 88 6.63 19.73 -2.64
C TYR A 88 6.67 21.21 -3.04
N LEU A 89 7.63 21.58 -3.88
CA LEU A 89 7.61 22.82 -4.62
C LEU A 89 6.57 22.74 -5.76
N GLU A 90 6.15 23.88 -6.29
CA GLU A 90 5.17 23.94 -7.41
C GLU A 90 5.60 23.18 -8.68
N THR A 91 6.92 22.96 -8.82
CA THR A 91 7.50 22.24 -9.97
C THR A 91 7.79 20.77 -9.68
N GLU A 92 7.60 20.33 -8.43
CA GLU A 92 7.89 18.96 -8.03
C GLU A 92 6.69 18.05 -8.22
N SER A 93 6.96 16.84 -8.70
CA SER A 93 6.01 15.74 -8.79
C SER A 93 6.21 14.74 -7.64
N ASP A 94 5.22 13.93 -7.36
CA ASP A 94 5.32 12.79 -6.47
C ASP A 94 5.27 11.49 -7.27
N ARG A 95 6.28 10.65 -7.08
CA ARG A 95 6.34 9.35 -7.74
C ARG A 95 5.14 8.48 -7.38
N SER A 96 4.72 8.47 -6.10
CA SER A 96 3.57 7.68 -5.65
C SER A 96 2.28 8.12 -6.34
N TRP A 97 2.07 9.43 -6.54
CA TRP A 97 0.95 9.95 -7.32
C TRP A 97 0.99 9.46 -8.76
N ASN A 98 2.12 9.68 -9.42
CA ASN A 98 2.28 9.37 -10.86
C ASN A 98 2.15 7.86 -11.13
N ASP A 99 2.80 7.02 -10.33
CA ASP A 99 2.79 5.57 -10.52
C ASP A 99 1.39 5.00 -10.31
N ASN A 100 0.63 5.48 -9.31
CA ASN A 100 -0.74 5.03 -9.09
C ASN A 100 -1.69 5.47 -10.23
N TYR A 101 -1.58 6.72 -10.74
CA TYR A 101 -2.39 7.13 -11.89
C TYR A 101 -1.99 6.41 -13.19
N ASN A 102 -0.72 6.06 -13.38
CA ASN A 102 -0.29 5.19 -14.48
C ASN A 102 -0.93 3.79 -14.37
N ASN A 103 -1.01 3.24 -13.16
CA ASN A 103 -1.69 1.96 -12.93
C ASN A 103 -3.19 2.03 -13.25
N ILE A 104 -3.85 3.12 -12.83
CA ILE A 104 -5.25 3.39 -13.16
C ILE A 104 -5.45 3.48 -14.67
N PHE A 105 -4.57 4.22 -15.37
CA PHE A 105 -4.63 4.35 -16.81
C PHE A 105 -4.48 3.00 -17.53
N ASN A 106 -3.49 2.19 -17.15
CA ASN A 106 -3.29 0.86 -17.73
C ASN A 106 -4.47 -0.08 -17.43
N ALA A 107 -5.00 -0.03 -16.22
CA ALA A 107 -6.20 -0.81 -15.87
C ALA A 107 -7.42 -0.38 -16.71
N ASN A 108 -7.60 0.92 -16.94
CA ASN A 108 -8.68 1.43 -17.78
C ASN A 108 -8.55 0.97 -19.25
N ILE A 109 -7.32 0.93 -19.81
CA ILE A 109 -7.09 0.35 -21.15
C ILE A 109 -7.55 -1.10 -21.18
N ILE A 110 -7.14 -1.91 -20.20
CA ILE A 110 -7.53 -3.32 -20.14
C ILE A 110 -9.05 -3.45 -20.05
N LEU A 111 -9.69 -2.70 -19.15
CA LEU A 111 -11.12 -2.79 -18.91
C LEU A 111 -11.97 -2.34 -20.10
N GLN A 112 -11.45 -1.42 -20.92
CA GLN A 112 -12.12 -0.95 -22.12
C GLN A 112 -12.04 -1.98 -23.25
N GLU A 113 -10.91 -2.69 -23.41
CA GLU A 113 -10.61 -3.46 -24.61
C GLU A 113 -10.75 -4.98 -24.43
N ILE A 114 -10.61 -5.51 -23.22
CA ILE A 114 -10.45 -6.96 -22.97
C ILE A 114 -11.61 -7.80 -23.47
N ASP A 115 -12.85 -7.30 -23.42
CA ASP A 115 -14.04 -8.03 -23.83
C ASP A 115 -14.08 -8.18 -25.37
N GLY A 116 -13.45 -7.26 -26.13
CA GLY A 116 -13.35 -7.27 -27.60
C GLY A 116 -12.14 -8.04 -28.17
N VAL A 117 -11.23 -8.55 -27.33
CA VAL A 117 -10.07 -9.31 -27.82
C VAL A 117 -10.52 -10.60 -28.48
N GLU A 118 -10.05 -10.86 -29.72
CA GLU A 118 -10.54 -12.00 -30.51
C GLU A 118 -9.98 -13.35 -30.01
N ASP A 119 -8.72 -13.38 -29.54
CA ASP A 119 -8.07 -14.59 -29.04
C ASP A 119 -8.29 -14.83 -27.54
N GLY A 120 -7.94 -16.03 -27.10
CA GLY A 120 -8.05 -16.45 -25.70
C GLY A 120 -9.45 -16.91 -25.28
N THR A 121 -9.50 -17.68 -24.18
CA THR A 121 -10.76 -18.15 -23.62
C THR A 121 -11.42 -17.09 -22.77
N GLN A 122 -12.73 -17.18 -22.56
CA GLN A 122 -13.47 -16.27 -21.69
C GLN A 122 -12.91 -16.28 -20.25
N GLU A 123 -12.46 -17.44 -19.77
CA GLU A 123 -11.84 -17.58 -18.46
C GLU A 123 -10.54 -16.73 -18.36
N ARG A 124 -9.66 -16.80 -19.38
CA ARG A 124 -8.46 -15.96 -19.41
C ARG A 124 -8.80 -14.47 -19.43
N LYS A 125 -9.80 -14.06 -20.23
CA LYS A 125 -10.28 -12.67 -20.26
C LYS A 125 -10.83 -12.24 -18.90
N ASN A 126 -11.60 -13.10 -18.25
CA ASN A 126 -12.14 -12.84 -16.91
C ASN A 126 -11.00 -12.61 -15.88
N VAL A 127 -9.98 -13.45 -15.89
CA VAL A 127 -8.83 -13.30 -14.97
C VAL A 127 -8.08 -11.98 -15.23
N VAL A 128 -7.86 -11.61 -16.50
CA VAL A 128 -7.24 -10.33 -16.88
C VAL A 128 -8.09 -9.14 -16.41
N LYS A 129 -9.40 -9.22 -16.61
CA LYS A 129 -10.37 -8.21 -16.15
C LYS A 129 -10.35 -8.08 -14.64
N GLY A 130 -10.37 -9.21 -13.92
CA GLY A 130 -10.27 -9.24 -12.45
C GLY A 130 -8.95 -8.64 -11.94
N ASN A 131 -7.82 -8.96 -12.58
CA ASN A 131 -6.54 -8.35 -12.26
C ASN A 131 -6.57 -6.81 -12.44
N ALA A 132 -7.11 -6.33 -13.57
CA ALA A 132 -7.18 -4.90 -13.86
C ALA A 132 -8.06 -4.15 -12.85
N LEU A 133 -9.23 -4.70 -12.49
CA LEU A 133 -10.10 -4.15 -11.45
C LEU A 133 -9.40 -4.07 -10.10
N CYS A 134 -8.74 -5.14 -9.66
CA CYS A 134 -7.97 -5.16 -8.42
C CYS A 134 -6.83 -4.14 -8.42
N ASN A 135 -6.07 -4.05 -9.51
CA ASN A 135 -4.97 -3.08 -9.65
C ASN A 135 -5.48 -1.65 -9.58
N ARG A 136 -6.62 -1.33 -10.23
CA ARG A 136 -7.24 0.00 -10.19
C ARG A 136 -7.73 0.34 -8.79
N ALA A 137 -8.42 -0.59 -8.13
CA ALA A 137 -8.88 -0.44 -6.76
C ALA A 137 -7.72 -0.19 -5.79
N GLN A 138 -6.64 -0.95 -5.90
CA GLN A 138 -5.45 -0.78 -5.07
C GLN A 138 -4.77 0.57 -5.31
N ALA A 139 -4.67 1.02 -6.56
CA ALA A 139 -4.10 2.32 -6.89
C ALA A 139 -4.96 3.46 -6.30
N TYR A 140 -6.28 3.39 -6.42
CA TYR A 140 -7.18 4.35 -5.77
C TYR A 140 -7.09 4.29 -4.25
N MET A 141 -6.98 3.11 -3.64
CA MET A 141 -6.78 2.97 -2.20
C MET A 141 -5.49 3.66 -1.74
N ASN A 142 -4.38 3.48 -2.45
CA ASN A 142 -3.11 4.15 -2.14
C ASN A 142 -3.24 5.69 -2.21
N LEU A 143 -3.93 6.18 -3.24
CA LEU A 143 -4.14 7.62 -3.44
C LEU A 143 -5.06 8.21 -2.36
N ILE A 144 -6.24 7.61 -2.14
CA ILE A 144 -7.24 8.17 -1.23
C ILE A 144 -6.77 8.17 0.23
N LEU A 145 -6.11 7.10 0.67
CA LEU A 145 -5.60 6.99 2.03
C LEU A 145 -4.50 8.02 2.34
N PHE A 146 -3.75 8.44 1.34
CA PHE A 146 -2.64 9.35 1.52
C PHE A 146 -3.02 10.82 1.26
N TYR A 147 -3.76 11.11 0.18
CA TYR A 147 -4.04 12.46 -0.29
C TYR A 147 -5.42 13.01 0.07
N ALA A 148 -6.24 12.27 0.80
CA ALA A 148 -7.57 12.71 1.21
C ALA A 148 -7.81 12.50 2.72
N PRO A 149 -8.82 13.14 3.32
CA PRO A 149 -9.26 12.84 4.68
C PRO A 149 -9.66 11.37 4.83
N ASP A 150 -9.64 10.85 6.07
CA ASP A 150 -10.20 9.53 6.35
C ASP A 150 -11.71 9.51 6.09
N TYR A 151 -12.18 8.33 5.69
CA TYR A 151 -13.62 8.11 5.55
C TYR A 151 -14.36 8.45 6.85
N ASN A 152 -15.35 9.31 6.71
CA ASN A 152 -16.33 9.61 7.75
C ASN A 152 -17.70 9.63 7.08
N GLU A 153 -18.58 8.74 7.49
CA GLU A 153 -19.90 8.56 6.86
C GLU A 153 -20.70 9.85 6.77
N SER A 154 -20.56 10.73 7.76
CA SER A 154 -21.30 12.00 7.78
C SER A 154 -20.75 13.08 6.82
N THR A 155 -19.48 13.00 6.42
CA THR A 155 -18.81 14.03 5.61
C THR A 155 -18.23 13.50 4.30
N ALA A 156 -18.10 12.19 4.12
CA ALA A 156 -17.46 11.56 2.96
C ALA A 156 -18.05 12.00 1.60
N ALA A 157 -19.32 12.36 1.56
CA ALA A 157 -19.99 12.85 0.34
C ALA A 157 -19.56 14.28 -0.04
N SER A 158 -19.02 15.06 0.89
CA SER A 158 -18.56 16.43 0.68
C SER A 158 -17.05 16.60 0.80
N ASP A 159 -16.38 15.68 1.52
CA ASP A 159 -14.92 15.70 1.66
C ASP A 159 -14.26 15.43 0.30
N LEU A 160 -13.25 16.23 -0.04
CA LEU A 160 -12.54 16.09 -1.30
C LEU A 160 -11.62 14.86 -1.28
N GLY A 161 -11.91 13.90 -2.16
CA GLY A 161 -11.10 12.72 -2.44
C GLY A 161 -9.94 13.00 -3.40
N VAL A 162 -9.80 12.18 -4.43
CA VAL A 162 -8.83 12.32 -5.53
C VAL A 162 -9.58 12.33 -6.87
N PRO A 163 -8.96 12.77 -7.97
CA PRO A 163 -9.58 12.66 -9.30
C PRO A 163 -9.96 11.21 -9.63
N LEU A 164 -11.22 10.97 -9.96
CA LEU A 164 -11.74 9.66 -10.33
C LEU A 164 -11.80 9.53 -11.84
N ILE A 165 -10.88 8.73 -12.40
CA ILE A 165 -10.71 8.52 -13.85
C ILE A 165 -10.99 7.05 -14.15
N THR A 166 -12.06 6.76 -14.89
CA THR A 166 -12.50 5.39 -15.21
C THR A 166 -12.35 5.02 -16.67
N ILE A 167 -11.88 5.96 -17.49
CA ILE A 167 -11.57 5.76 -18.92
C ILE A 167 -10.12 6.16 -19.20
N PRO A 168 -9.45 5.58 -20.21
CA PRO A 168 -8.05 5.87 -20.52
C PRO A 168 -7.90 7.18 -21.30
N ASP A 169 -8.16 8.32 -20.66
CA ASP A 169 -8.00 9.66 -21.25
C ASP A 169 -6.80 10.38 -20.61
N LEU A 170 -5.76 10.64 -21.40
CA LEU A 170 -4.54 11.33 -20.96
C LEU A 170 -4.71 12.86 -20.86
N GLU A 171 -5.73 13.41 -21.50
CA GLU A 171 -5.98 14.85 -21.56
C GLU A 171 -7.06 15.29 -20.57
N ALA A 172 -7.72 14.34 -19.91
CA ALA A 172 -8.77 14.64 -18.94
C ALA A 172 -8.27 15.53 -17.80
N LYS A 173 -8.88 16.72 -17.69
CA LYS A 173 -8.66 17.64 -16.55
C LYS A 173 -9.76 17.49 -15.52
N SER A 174 -9.81 16.34 -14.91
CA SER A 174 -10.83 16.01 -13.90
C SER A 174 -10.61 16.80 -12.61
N SER A 175 -11.68 17.25 -11.99
CA SER A 175 -11.68 17.73 -10.61
C SER A 175 -11.58 16.56 -9.63
N ARG A 176 -11.39 16.84 -8.36
CA ARG A 176 -11.41 15.81 -7.31
C ARG A 176 -12.86 15.32 -7.14
N ALA A 177 -13.02 14.01 -7.09
CA ALA A 177 -14.25 13.37 -6.64
C ALA A 177 -14.37 13.47 -5.10
N SER A 178 -15.53 13.20 -4.56
CA SER A 178 -15.69 13.06 -3.11
C SER A 178 -14.98 11.80 -2.58
N VAL A 179 -14.64 11.81 -1.30
CA VAL A 179 -14.12 10.62 -0.61
C VAL A 179 -15.07 9.44 -0.82
N LYS A 180 -16.39 9.66 -0.67
CA LYS A 180 -17.40 8.62 -0.86
C LYS A 180 -17.35 8.00 -2.26
N GLU A 181 -17.32 8.80 -3.32
CA GLU A 181 -17.29 8.30 -4.70
C GLU A 181 -16.06 7.44 -4.98
N VAL A 182 -14.89 7.84 -4.44
CA VAL A 182 -13.65 7.04 -4.62
C VAL A 182 -13.74 5.73 -3.84
N TYR A 183 -14.24 5.73 -2.60
CA TYR A 183 -14.43 4.50 -1.82
C TYR A 183 -15.46 3.57 -2.47
N ASP A 184 -16.56 4.11 -2.98
CA ASP A 184 -17.58 3.34 -3.71
C ASP A 184 -16.98 2.68 -4.97
N GLN A 185 -16.13 3.39 -5.71
CA GLN A 185 -15.43 2.84 -6.86
C GLN A 185 -14.48 1.70 -6.48
N ILE A 186 -13.70 1.86 -5.41
CA ILE A 186 -12.80 0.81 -4.91
C ILE A 186 -13.61 -0.45 -4.54
N ILE A 187 -14.71 -0.28 -3.80
CA ILE A 187 -15.58 -1.38 -3.39
C ILE A 187 -16.20 -2.06 -4.63
N SER A 188 -16.69 -1.29 -5.57
CA SER A 188 -17.28 -1.79 -6.81
C SER A 188 -16.27 -2.60 -7.62
N ASP A 189 -15.06 -2.08 -7.81
CA ASP A 189 -13.99 -2.77 -8.54
C ASP A 189 -13.63 -4.10 -7.87
N LEU A 190 -13.39 -4.10 -6.55
CA LEU A 190 -13.01 -5.32 -5.83
C LEU A 190 -14.14 -6.35 -5.79
N THR A 191 -15.38 -5.92 -5.60
CA THR A 191 -16.53 -6.81 -5.56
C THR A 191 -16.78 -7.45 -6.94
N THR A 192 -16.61 -6.67 -8.01
CA THR A 192 -16.71 -7.16 -9.39
C THR A 192 -15.56 -8.09 -9.74
N ALA A 193 -14.36 -7.85 -9.20
CA ALA A 193 -13.19 -8.70 -9.44
C ALA A 193 -13.31 -10.07 -8.79
N LEU A 194 -13.92 -10.19 -7.61
CA LEU A 194 -13.96 -11.43 -6.81
C LEU A 194 -14.39 -12.67 -7.61
N PRO A 195 -15.51 -12.69 -8.36
CA PRO A 195 -15.93 -13.87 -9.13
C PRO A 195 -15.03 -14.14 -10.35
N LEU A 196 -14.21 -13.19 -10.77
CA LEU A 196 -13.34 -13.29 -11.95
C LEU A 196 -11.93 -13.78 -11.62
N LEU A 197 -11.54 -13.71 -10.34
CA LEU A 197 -10.20 -14.03 -9.87
C LEU A 197 -10.09 -15.49 -9.45
N PRO A 198 -8.90 -16.12 -9.62
CA PRO A 198 -8.62 -17.46 -9.11
C PRO A 198 -8.44 -17.42 -7.58
N ASP A 199 -8.61 -18.59 -6.94
CA ASP A 199 -8.26 -18.77 -5.53
C ASP A 199 -6.73 -18.69 -5.34
N GLU A 200 -5.98 -19.38 -6.19
CA GLU A 200 -4.52 -19.36 -6.22
C GLU A 200 -4.00 -18.61 -7.46
N PRO A 201 -3.21 -17.55 -7.31
CA PRO A 201 -2.67 -16.83 -8.45
C PRO A 201 -1.53 -17.62 -9.10
N LYS A 202 -1.35 -17.47 -10.40
CA LYS A 202 -0.24 -18.10 -11.17
C LYS A 202 1.15 -17.69 -10.62
N ASN A 203 1.27 -16.50 -10.06
CA ASN A 203 2.45 -15.98 -9.37
C ASN A 203 2.04 -14.82 -8.45
N ILE A 204 2.94 -14.39 -7.57
CA ILE A 204 2.71 -13.38 -6.54
C ILE A 204 2.40 -11.96 -7.07
N TYR A 205 2.65 -11.70 -8.36
CA TYR A 205 2.35 -10.41 -9.01
C TYR A 205 0.92 -10.35 -9.59
N ARG A 206 0.22 -11.50 -9.61
CA ARG A 206 -1.17 -11.58 -10.07
C ARG A 206 -2.12 -11.55 -8.88
N GLN A 207 -3.28 -10.97 -9.15
CA GLN A 207 -4.32 -10.86 -8.16
C GLN A 207 -5.06 -12.21 -7.96
N SER A 208 -5.61 -12.38 -6.77
CA SER A 208 -6.41 -13.55 -6.38
C SER A 208 -7.61 -13.11 -5.54
N LYS A 209 -8.54 -14.04 -5.26
CA LYS A 209 -9.63 -13.77 -4.32
C LYS A 209 -9.11 -13.40 -2.93
N GLY A 210 -8.01 -14.00 -2.50
CA GLY A 210 -7.36 -13.66 -1.24
C GLY A 210 -6.90 -12.20 -1.19
N VAL A 211 -6.32 -11.69 -2.29
CA VAL A 211 -5.90 -10.29 -2.41
C VAL A 211 -7.10 -9.35 -2.39
N ALA A 212 -8.12 -9.61 -3.22
CA ALA A 212 -9.30 -8.76 -3.29
C ALA A 212 -10.04 -8.69 -1.95
N ASN A 213 -10.20 -9.82 -1.26
CA ASN A 213 -10.75 -9.87 0.08
C ASN A 213 -9.88 -9.13 1.11
N GLY A 214 -8.55 -9.28 1.05
CA GLY A 214 -7.64 -8.56 1.95
C GLY A 214 -7.70 -7.05 1.77
N LEU A 215 -7.81 -6.54 0.53
CA LEU A 215 -8.01 -5.12 0.24
C LEU A 215 -9.36 -4.62 0.76
N LEU A 216 -10.45 -5.39 0.58
CA LEU A 216 -11.76 -5.06 1.15
C LEU A 216 -11.74 -5.04 2.68
N ALA A 217 -11.07 -6.01 3.30
CA ALA A 217 -10.92 -6.06 4.75
C ALA A 217 -10.23 -4.83 5.31
N ARG A 218 -9.11 -4.43 4.70
CA ARG A 218 -8.37 -3.20 5.06
C ARG A 218 -9.23 -1.96 4.86
N LEU A 219 -9.90 -1.84 3.72
CA LEU A 219 -10.75 -0.70 3.41
C LEU A 219 -11.90 -0.57 4.41
N TYR A 220 -12.63 -1.65 4.68
CA TYR A 220 -13.73 -1.65 5.63
C TYR A 220 -13.28 -1.40 7.08
N LEU A 221 -12.07 -1.87 7.47
CA LEU A 221 -11.48 -1.49 8.76
C LEU A 221 -11.30 0.02 8.86
N TYR A 222 -10.78 0.67 7.80
CA TYR A 222 -10.55 2.11 7.77
C TYR A 222 -11.86 2.92 7.69
N MET A 223 -12.92 2.33 7.16
CA MET A 223 -14.28 2.89 7.19
C MET A 223 -15.00 2.69 8.55
N GLY A 224 -14.43 1.90 9.47
CA GLY A 224 -15.10 1.54 10.72
C GLY A 224 -16.23 0.51 10.57
N GLN A 225 -16.33 -0.17 9.41
CA GLN A 225 -17.33 -1.20 9.13
C GLN A 225 -16.82 -2.58 9.55
N TYR A 226 -16.78 -2.83 10.85
CA TYR A 226 -16.05 -3.95 11.45
C TYR A 226 -16.60 -5.33 11.07
N GLU A 227 -17.92 -5.50 10.91
CA GLU A 227 -18.52 -6.76 10.48
C GLU A 227 -18.10 -7.15 9.04
N LYS A 228 -18.06 -6.16 8.13
CA LYS A 228 -17.60 -6.38 6.76
C LYS A 228 -16.09 -6.64 6.72
N ALA A 229 -15.31 -5.87 7.48
CA ALA A 229 -13.88 -6.08 7.61
C ALA A 229 -13.55 -7.50 8.12
N LEU A 230 -14.27 -7.95 9.15
CA LEU A 230 -14.16 -9.30 9.72
C LEU A 230 -14.46 -10.38 8.68
N THR A 231 -15.55 -10.23 7.92
CA THR A 231 -15.95 -11.18 6.87
C THR A 231 -14.85 -11.31 5.82
N HIS A 232 -14.41 -10.20 5.25
CA HIS A 232 -13.42 -10.22 4.17
C HIS A 232 -12.02 -10.64 4.65
N ALA A 233 -11.61 -10.28 5.87
CA ALA A 233 -10.34 -10.74 6.43
C ALA A 233 -10.32 -12.27 6.61
N ASN A 234 -11.42 -12.85 7.08
CA ASN A 234 -11.55 -14.30 7.18
C ASN A 234 -11.55 -14.99 5.81
N GLU A 235 -12.19 -14.40 4.77
CA GLU A 235 -12.12 -14.94 3.41
C GLU A 235 -10.69 -14.89 2.85
N ALA A 236 -9.93 -13.83 3.12
CA ALA A 236 -8.53 -13.76 2.74
C ALA A 236 -7.69 -14.84 3.44
N LEU A 237 -7.92 -15.06 4.73
CA LEU A 237 -7.23 -16.12 5.51
C LEU A 237 -7.56 -17.55 5.08
N LYS A 238 -8.66 -17.79 4.36
CA LYS A 238 -8.94 -19.12 3.75
C LYS A 238 -7.96 -19.44 2.63
N THR A 239 -7.43 -18.44 1.93
CA THR A 239 -6.47 -18.66 0.83
C THR A 239 -5.04 -18.86 1.33
N ASN A 240 -4.68 -18.20 2.43
CA ASN A 240 -3.42 -18.41 3.14
C ASN A 240 -3.60 -18.00 4.61
N ASN A 241 -3.27 -18.92 5.53
CA ASN A 241 -3.29 -18.68 6.98
C ASN A 241 -1.96 -19.05 7.66
N THR A 242 -0.90 -19.20 6.89
CA THR A 242 0.42 -19.62 7.38
C THR A 242 1.06 -18.50 8.19
N ILE A 243 1.43 -18.79 9.44
CA ILE A 243 2.21 -17.90 10.29
C ILE A 243 3.63 -18.47 10.35
N PHE A 244 4.60 -17.71 9.87
CA PHE A 244 6.01 -18.11 9.94
C PHE A 244 6.51 -18.10 11.38
N ASP A 245 7.23 -19.15 11.76
CA ASP A 245 7.78 -19.26 13.11
C ASP A 245 9.15 -18.58 13.20
N PHE A 246 9.25 -17.50 13.97
CA PHE A 246 10.51 -16.77 14.11
C PHE A 246 11.58 -17.59 14.82
N ASN A 247 11.24 -18.69 15.48
CA ASN A 247 12.22 -19.65 16.02
C ASN A 247 13.01 -20.36 14.92
N GLU A 248 12.55 -20.34 13.67
CA GLU A 248 13.27 -20.89 12.52
C GLU A 248 14.40 -19.97 12.04
N TYR A 249 14.38 -18.68 12.34
CA TYR A 249 15.42 -17.75 11.91
C TYR A 249 16.79 -18.08 12.52
N ARG A 250 17.82 -17.92 11.71
CA ARG A 250 19.23 -18.07 12.11
C ARG A 250 20.02 -16.89 11.59
N PHE A 251 20.88 -16.31 12.45
CA PHE A 251 21.83 -15.30 12.00
C PHE A 251 22.89 -15.92 11.08
N ILE A 252 23.37 -15.13 10.11
CA ILE A 252 24.56 -15.48 9.32
C ILE A 252 25.75 -15.70 10.26
N ASN A 253 25.90 -14.82 11.25
CA ASN A 253 26.87 -14.93 12.33
C ASN A 253 26.22 -14.42 13.63
N PRO A 254 26.04 -15.28 14.66
CA PRO A 254 25.44 -14.89 15.92
C PRO A 254 26.20 -13.78 16.67
N ASP A 255 27.53 -13.72 16.53
CA ASP A 255 28.37 -12.68 17.16
C ASP A 255 28.29 -11.34 16.41
N ARG A 256 27.77 -11.37 15.20
CA ARG A 256 27.64 -10.21 14.31
C ARG A 256 26.22 -10.14 13.70
N PRO A 257 25.19 -9.94 14.50
CA PRO A 257 23.79 -9.97 14.06
C PRO A 257 23.49 -9.04 12.88
N ALA A 258 24.17 -7.90 12.79
CA ALA A 258 24.02 -6.92 11.71
C ALA A 258 24.42 -7.45 10.31
N LEU A 259 25.02 -8.64 10.20
CA LEU A 259 25.21 -9.30 8.91
C LEU A 259 23.90 -9.86 8.33
N GLY A 260 22.86 -10.00 9.16
CA GLY A 260 21.52 -10.43 8.74
C GLY A 260 21.22 -11.89 9.05
N ILE A 261 20.17 -12.40 8.42
CA ILE A 261 19.58 -13.73 8.64
C ILE A 261 19.95 -14.66 7.48
N ALA A 262 20.50 -15.83 7.80
CA ALA A 262 21.00 -16.79 6.82
C ALA A 262 19.87 -17.45 5.99
N ASN A 263 18.77 -17.77 6.65
CA ASN A 263 17.61 -18.43 6.04
C ASN A 263 16.42 -17.48 5.81
N ARG A 264 16.70 -16.21 5.50
CA ARG A 264 15.65 -15.24 5.19
C ARG A 264 14.99 -15.60 3.85
N ALA A 265 13.69 -15.83 3.88
CA ALA A 265 12.91 -15.91 2.65
C ALA A 265 12.85 -14.54 1.97
N LEU A 266 12.95 -14.52 0.64
CA LEU A 266 12.63 -13.32 -0.13
C LEU A 266 11.16 -12.98 0.07
N ALA A 267 10.82 -11.69 0.04
CA ALA A 267 9.44 -11.26 0.26
C ALA A 267 8.44 -11.90 -0.72
N GLN A 268 8.88 -12.18 -1.95
CA GLN A 268 8.07 -12.82 -2.99
C GLN A 268 7.67 -14.28 -2.67
N VAL A 269 8.44 -14.97 -1.83
CA VAL A 269 8.21 -16.37 -1.47
C VAL A 269 8.05 -16.57 0.04
N HIS A 270 7.88 -15.49 0.79
CA HIS A 270 7.66 -15.59 2.23
C HIS A 270 6.29 -16.21 2.50
N PRO A 271 6.19 -17.23 3.38
CA PRO A 271 4.95 -18.01 3.55
C PRO A 271 3.76 -17.20 4.07
N GLU A 272 3.98 -16.06 4.72
CA GLU A 272 2.91 -15.19 5.21
C GLU A 272 2.33 -14.27 4.12
N MET A 273 2.88 -14.24 2.90
CA MET A 273 2.42 -13.32 1.86
C MET A 273 1.17 -13.84 1.15
N ILE A 274 0.17 -12.98 1.02
CA ILE A 274 -1.00 -13.17 0.17
C ILE A 274 -0.78 -12.44 -1.15
N SER A 275 -0.13 -11.26 -1.12
CA SER A 275 0.24 -10.51 -2.30
C SER A 275 1.57 -9.80 -2.10
N TYR A 276 2.15 -9.27 -3.17
CA TYR A 276 3.45 -8.61 -3.14
C TYR A 276 3.39 -7.20 -3.70
N MET A 277 3.72 -6.23 -2.85
CA MET A 277 4.02 -4.86 -3.25
C MET A 277 5.17 -4.35 -2.39
N THR A 278 6.16 -3.76 -3.01
CA THR A 278 7.38 -3.29 -2.34
C THR A 278 7.64 -1.81 -2.60
N THR A 279 8.50 -1.24 -1.80
CA THR A 279 9.17 0.03 -2.10
C THR A 279 10.66 -0.06 -1.76
N SER A 280 11.45 0.85 -2.30
CA SER A 280 12.88 0.92 -2.01
C SER A 280 13.12 1.34 -0.55
N PHE A 281 13.48 0.38 0.28
CA PHE A 281 13.69 0.57 1.72
C PHE A 281 15.02 1.24 2.06
N GLY A 282 16.08 0.96 1.29
CA GLY A 282 17.45 1.37 1.60
C GLY A 282 17.65 2.89 1.73
N THR A 283 16.85 3.68 1.02
CA THR A 283 16.89 5.16 1.11
C THR A 283 16.06 5.72 2.25
N ILE A 284 15.10 4.95 2.78
CA ILE A 284 14.13 5.45 3.78
C ILE A 284 14.66 5.30 5.18
N LEU A 285 15.36 4.21 5.47
CA LEU A 285 15.86 3.88 6.80
C LEU A 285 17.34 4.14 7.02
N SER A 286 18.07 4.61 6.01
CA SER A 286 19.42 5.14 6.25
C SER A 286 19.36 6.28 7.27
N ASN A 287 20.19 6.18 8.33
CA ASN A 287 20.19 7.11 9.47
C ASN A 287 18.89 7.14 10.30
N SER A 288 18.10 6.05 10.26
CA SER A 288 16.90 5.88 11.08
C SER A 288 17.15 4.90 12.22
N PHE A 289 16.54 5.20 13.36
CA PHE A 289 16.57 4.37 14.56
C PHE A 289 15.15 4.03 14.97
N ILE A 290 14.99 2.96 15.76
CA ILE A 290 13.67 2.64 16.32
C ILE A 290 13.25 3.72 17.32
N ASP A 291 12.00 4.14 17.22
CA ASP A 291 11.42 5.07 18.19
C ASP A 291 11.41 4.42 19.61
N PRO A 292 11.89 5.11 20.66
CA PRO A 292 11.92 4.56 22.03
C PRO A 292 10.55 4.14 22.54
N ASP A 293 9.46 4.86 22.18
CA ASP A 293 8.10 4.47 22.58
C ASP A 293 7.68 3.13 21.94
N LEU A 294 8.12 2.87 20.71
CA LEU A 294 7.90 1.57 20.08
C LEU A 294 8.79 0.50 20.70
N LEU A 295 10.08 0.78 20.89
CA LEU A 295 11.04 -0.15 21.49
C LEU A 295 10.56 -0.65 22.86
N ASN A 296 10.07 0.25 23.70
CA ASN A 296 9.58 -0.06 25.04
C ASN A 296 8.27 -0.87 25.07
N GLN A 297 7.61 -1.05 23.93
CA GLN A 297 6.41 -1.90 23.84
C GLN A 297 6.72 -3.37 23.67
N PHE A 298 7.92 -3.70 23.17
CA PHE A 298 8.35 -5.09 23.04
C PHE A 298 8.75 -5.68 24.38
N ASP A 299 8.40 -6.95 24.59
CA ASP A 299 9.02 -7.75 25.62
C ASP A 299 10.50 -7.99 25.23
N PRO A 300 11.46 -7.92 26.16
CA PRO A 300 12.88 -8.20 25.88
C PRO A 300 13.15 -9.57 25.23
N LYS A 301 12.22 -10.53 25.38
CA LYS A 301 12.29 -11.88 24.82
C LYS A 301 11.60 -12.02 23.45
N ASP A 302 11.00 -10.96 22.94
CA ASP A 302 10.33 -10.96 21.66
C ASP A 302 11.35 -11.17 20.52
N LEU A 303 11.13 -12.19 19.71
CA LEU A 303 12.02 -12.53 18.60
C LEU A 303 12.03 -11.47 17.50
N ARG A 304 10.96 -10.66 17.37
CA ARG A 304 10.94 -9.52 16.45
C ARG A 304 11.99 -8.49 16.85
N LEU A 305 12.18 -8.28 18.15
CA LEU A 305 13.24 -7.41 18.66
C LEU A 305 14.62 -7.99 18.36
N LYS A 306 14.79 -9.31 18.57
CA LYS A 306 16.04 -10.02 18.32
C LYS A 306 16.47 -9.97 16.86
N PHE A 307 15.55 -10.21 15.94
CA PHE A 307 15.83 -10.34 14.51
C PHE A 307 15.55 -9.08 13.70
N GLY A 308 14.74 -8.15 14.19
CA GLY A 308 14.37 -6.91 13.51
C GLY A 308 15.32 -5.75 13.73
N TRP A 309 16.12 -5.78 14.80
CA TRP A 309 16.95 -4.67 15.25
C TRP A 309 18.36 -5.10 15.60
N SER A 310 19.36 -4.32 15.22
CA SER A 310 20.75 -4.56 15.61
C SER A 310 21.23 -3.56 16.64
N LYS A 311 21.95 -4.09 17.64
CA LYS A 311 22.70 -3.31 18.64
C LYS A 311 24.18 -3.23 18.31
N THR A 312 24.63 -3.80 17.21
CA THR A 312 25.99 -3.73 16.71
C THR A 312 26.00 -3.33 15.25
N ASP A 313 27.07 -2.75 14.79
CA ASP A 313 27.34 -2.57 13.38
C ASP A 313 27.73 -3.91 12.68
N ARG A 314 27.99 -3.86 11.39
CA ARG A 314 28.37 -5.06 10.61
C ARG A 314 29.73 -5.64 10.98
N THR A 315 30.58 -4.89 11.71
CA THR A 315 31.87 -5.35 12.23
C THR A 315 31.75 -5.99 13.61
N GLY A 316 30.58 -5.87 14.26
CA GLY A 316 30.30 -6.38 15.61
C GLY A 316 30.52 -5.34 16.71
N VAL A 317 30.85 -4.10 16.35
CA VAL A 317 31.02 -3.01 17.33
C VAL A 317 29.67 -2.52 17.82
N PRO A 318 29.46 -2.38 19.14
CA PRO A 318 28.22 -1.84 19.69
C PRO A 318 27.90 -0.45 19.14
N VAL A 319 26.62 -0.24 18.78
CA VAL A 319 26.10 1.05 18.38
C VAL A 319 25.31 1.68 19.53
N LYS A 320 25.30 3.01 19.59
CA LYS A 320 24.60 3.75 20.64
C LYS A 320 23.09 3.50 20.61
N GLU A 321 22.54 3.48 19.39
CA GLU A 321 21.11 3.37 19.17
C GLU A 321 20.80 2.16 18.27
N PRO A 322 19.82 1.31 18.62
CA PRO A 322 19.41 0.21 17.78
C PRO A 322 18.87 0.71 16.43
N TYR A 323 19.36 0.17 15.34
CA TYR A 323 18.89 0.48 14.01
C TYR A 323 18.17 -0.72 13.36
N PRO A 324 17.28 -0.48 12.38
CA PRO A 324 16.57 -1.56 11.74
C PRO A 324 17.52 -2.56 11.10
N GLN A 325 17.37 -3.81 11.49
CA GLN A 325 18.04 -4.93 10.87
C GLN A 325 17.06 -5.58 9.91
N TYR A 326 17.51 -5.83 8.70
CA TYR A 326 16.64 -6.19 7.60
C TYR A 326 16.18 -7.66 7.67
N ILE A 327 15.25 -7.99 8.56
CA ILE A 327 14.39 -9.15 8.34
C ILE A 327 13.57 -8.92 7.06
N ASN A 328 13.27 -7.66 6.81
CA ASN A 328 12.43 -7.21 5.71
C ASN A 328 13.21 -6.24 4.82
N ALA A 329 14.26 -6.69 4.13
CA ALA A 329 14.97 -5.84 3.17
C ALA A 329 14.04 -5.32 2.07
N ASP A 330 12.96 -6.05 1.82
CA ASP A 330 11.87 -5.63 0.96
C ASP A 330 10.66 -5.37 1.84
N LEU A 331 10.36 -4.09 2.08
CA LEU A 331 9.12 -3.71 2.72
C LEU A 331 7.96 -4.13 1.83
N ASN A 332 7.21 -5.11 2.30
CA ASN A 332 5.96 -5.49 1.67
C ASN A 332 4.82 -4.66 2.26
N TYR A 333 4.29 -3.75 1.46
CA TYR A 333 3.13 -2.92 1.81
C TYR A 333 1.79 -3.57 1.45
N ASN A 334 1.83 -4.77 0.90
CA ASN A 334 0.63 -5.43 0.45
C ASN A 334 -0.01 -6.31 1.53
N ILE A 335 -0.86 -7.25 1.13
CA ILE A 335 -1.65 -8.07 2.04
C ILE A 335 -0.80 -9.23 2.57
N ALA A 336 -0.82 -9.44 3.88
CA ALA A 336 -0.13 -10.53 4.55
C ALA A 336 -0.97 -11.13 5.69
N VAL A 337 -0.72 -12.39 6.00
CA VAL A 337 -1.46 -13.15 7.04
C VAL A 337 -1.48 -12.43 8.40
N PRO A 338 -0.37 -11.91 8.95
CA PRO A 338 -0.41 -11.22 10.23
C PRO A 338 -1.33 -9.99 10.23
N GLU A 339 -1.36 -9.21 9.13
CA GLU A 339 -2.29 -8.09 9.03
C GLU A 339 -3.74 -8.55 9.06
N MET A 340 -4.09 -9.58 8.28
CA MET A 340 -5.46 -10.10 8.25
C MET A 340 -5.88 -10.63 9.62
N MET A 341 -5.02 -11.36 10.33
CA MET A 341 -5.27 -11.82 11.69
C MET A 341 -5.50 -10.65 12.66
N LEU A 342 -4.72 -9.57 12.54
CA LEU A 342 -4.86 -8.39 13.38
C LEU A 342 -6.12 -7.57 13.03
N ILE A 343 -6.57 -7.56 11.76
CA ILE A 343 -7.88 -7.01 11.39
C ILE A 343 -8.99 -7.82 12.05
N VAL A 344 -8.96 -9.17 11.96
CA VAL A 344 -9.94 -10.05 12.60
C VAL A 344 -9.96 -9.82 14.11
N ALA A 345 -8.79 -9.73 14.75
CA ALA A 345 -8.68 -9.50 16.19
C ALA A 345 -9.24 -8.11 16.60
N GLU A 346 -8.94 -7.05 15.83
CA GLU A 346 -9.48 -5.70 16.09
C GLU A 346 -10.99 -5.68 15.94
N CYS A 347 -11.52 -6.31 14.88
CA CYS A 347 -12.97 -6.39 14.68
C CYS A 347 -13.65 -7.13 15.83
N HIS A 348 -13.12 -8.28 16.27
CA HIS A 348 -13.66 -8.98 17.44
C HIS A 348 -13.67 -8.10 18.70
N ALA A 349 -12.55 -7.40 18.99
CA ALA A 349 -12.49 -6.53 20.16
C ALA A 349 -13.53 -5.39 20.08
N ARG A 350 -13.70 -4.78 18.91
CA ARG A 350 -14.68 -3.70 18.69
C ARG A 350 -16.13 -4.17 18.71
N LEU A 351 -16.36 -5.45 18.40
CA LEU A 351 -17.66 -6.13 18.47
C LEU A 351 -17.92 -6.80 19.82
N ASN A 352 -17.18 -6.42 20.88
CA ASN A 352 -17.28 -6.96 22.24
C ASN A 352 -17.00 -8.46 22.38
N GLN A 353 -16.18 -9.01 21.51
CA GLN A 353 -15.79 -10.44 21.48
C GLN A 353 -14.33 -10.59 21.93
N LYS A 354 -14.03 -10.20 23.17
CA LYS A 354 -12.67 -10.10 23.70
C LYS A 354 -11.87 -11.41 23.65
N ASP A 355 -12.51 -12.55 23.93
CA ASP A 355 -11.83 -13.83 23.98
C ASP A 355 -11.33 -14.29 22.62
N GLN A 356 -12.12 -14.04 21.56
CA GLN A 356 -11.72 -14.28 20.18
C GLN A 356 -10.55 -13.39 19.76
N ALA A 357 -10.59 -12.11 20.13
CA ALA A 357 -9.50 -11.17 19.86
C ALA A 357 -8.19 -11.63 20.52
N VAL A 358 -8.23 -11.94 21.81
CA VAL A 358 -7.04 -12.38 22.58
C VAL A 358 -6.51 -13.72 22.10
N LYS A 359 -7.39 -14.67 21.74
CA LYS A 359 -6.99 -15.96 21.17
C LYS A 359 -6.17 -15.78 19.87
N LEU A 360 -6.58 -14.88 18.97
CA LEU A 360 -5.85 -14.59 17.74
C LEU A 360 -4.48 -13.96 18.03
N LEU A 361 -4.42 -12.99 18.97
CA LEU A 361 -3.14 -12.42 19.40
C LEU A 361 -2.20 -13.49 19.93
N ASN A 362 -2.67 -14.36 20.81
CA ASN A 362 -1.86 -15.44 21.37
C ASN A 362 -1.39 -16.43 20.29
N THR A 363 -2.24 -16.72 19.29
CA THR A 363 -1.87 -17.57 18.16
C THR A 363 -0.70 -16.96 17.35
N LEU A 364 -0.76 -15.67 17.04
CA LEU A 364 0.33 -14.96 16.37
C LEU A 364 1.59 -14.91 17.23
N ARG A 365 1.44 -14.53 18.49
CA ARG A 365 2.55 -14.35 19.43
C ARG A 365 3.32 -15.64 19.74
N LYS A 366 2.67 -16.81 19.76
CA LYS A 366 3.34 -18.12 19.85
C LYS A 366 4.43 -18.32 18.80
N LYS A 367 4.35 -17.63 17.67
CA LYS A 367 5.32 -17.66 16.58
C LYS A 367 6.34 -16.50 16.63
N ARG A 368 6.26 -15.67 17.68
CA ARG A 368 7.11 -14.49 17.90
C ARG A 368 7.93 -14.59 19.18
N PHE A 369 7.79 -15.70 19.94
CA PHE A 369 8.53 -15.99 21.17
C PHE A 369 9.11 -17.40 21.13
N ALA A 370 10.20 -17.62 21.83
CA ALA A 370 10.62 -18.99 22.16
C ALA A 370 9.56 -19.66 23.04
N PRO A 371 9.34 -21.00 22.91
CA PRO A 371 8.29 -21.68 23.67
C PRO A 371 8.37 -21.45 25.19
N GLU A 372 9.57 -21.40 25.74
CA GLU A 372 9.84 -21.18 27.18
C GLU A 372 9.60 -19.72 27.62
N ASP A 373 9.65 -18.78 26.72
CA ASP A 373 9.47 -17.34 26.99
C ASP A 373 8.06 -16.85 26.66
N PHE A 374 7.26 -17.68 25.98
CA PHE A 374 5.90 -17.29 25.60
C PHE A 374 4.98 -17.21 26.84
N LYS A 375 4.26 -16.09 26.93
CA LYS A 375 3.21 -15.90 27.93
C LYS A 375 1.92 -15.48 27.22
N GLU A 376 0.82 -16.14 27.58
CA GLU A 376 -0.49 -15.77 27.06
C GLU A 376 -0.88 -14.38 27.57
N LEU A 377 -1.50 -13.61 26.67
CA LEU A 377 -2.19 -12.37 27.02
C LEU A 377 -3.59 -12.72 27.52
N GLU A 378 -4.08 -11.91 28.42
CA GLU A 378 -5.45 -11.92 28.90
C GLU A 378 -6.02 -10.50 28.83
N ALA A 379 -7.33 -10.38 28.70
CA ALA A 379 -8.04 -9.11 28.74
C ALA A 379 -9.27 -9.20 29.63
N ALA A 380 -9.42 -8.28 30.57
CA ALA A 380 -10.58 -8.22 31.44
C ALA A 380 -11.83 -7.75 30.67
N THR A 381 -11.66 -6.78 29.78
CA THR A 381 -12.72 -6.15 28.98
C THR A 381 -12.42 -6.18 27.48
N ALA A 382 -13.42 -5.90 26.66
CA ALA A 382 -13.24 -5.72 25.21
C ALA A 382 -12.35 -4.50 24.88
N GLU A 383 -12.38 -3.47 25.71
CA GLU A 383 -11.50 -2.31 25.59
C GLU A 383 -10.05 -2.69 25.86
N ASP A 384 -9.78 -3.51 26.88
CA ASP A 384 -8.43 -4.00 27.16
C ASP A 384 -7.92 -4.88 26.01
N ALA A 385 -8.78 -5.75 25.47
CA ALA A 385 -8.46 -6.53 24.27
C ALA A 385 -8.13 -5.63 23.08
N LEU A 386 -8.90 -4.57 22.84
CA LEU A 386 -8.64 -3.60 21.78
C LEU A 386 -7.28 -2.90 21.96
N LYS A 387 -6.95 -2.47 23.16
CA LYS A 387 -5.64 -1.87 23.47
C LYS A 387 -4.49 -2.84 23.19
N LEU A 388 -4.65 -4.11 23.56
CA LEU A 388 -3.68 -5.17 23.23
C LEU A 388 -3.52 -5.36 21.71
N VAL A 389 -4.63 -5.40 20.97
CA VAL A 389 -4.61 -5.55 19.51
C VAL A 389 -3.89 -4.37 18.84
N ILE A 390 -4.22 -3.14 19.21
CA ILE A 390 -3.60 -1.93 18.62
C ILE A 390 -2.09 -1.89 18.93
N LYS A 391 -1.70 -2.29 20.15
CA LYS A 391 -0.29 -2.43 20.54
C LYS A 391 0.42 -3.49 19.69
N GLU A 392 -0.15 -4.68 19.57
CA GLU A 392 0.42 -5.78 18.79
C GLU A 392 0.52 -5.41 17.29
N ARG A 393 -0.51 -4.75 16.76
CA ARG A 393 -0.53 -4.27 15.38
C ARG A 393 0.60 -3.27 15.09
N ARG A 394 0.90 -2.37 16.03
CA ARG A 394 2.04 -1.43 15.91
C ARG A 394 3.38 -2.15 15.84
N MET A 395 3.57 -3.21 16.65
CA MET A 395 4.80 -4.00 16.70
C MET A 395 4.94 -4.91 15.48
N GLU A 396 3.88 -5.64 15.13
CA GLU A 396 3.90 -6.65 14.05
C GLU A 396 4.02 -6.03 12.66
N LEU A 397 3.35 -4.91 12.44
CA LEU A 397 3.28 -4.26 11.13
C LEU A 397 4.30 -3.13 10.96
N PHE A 398 5.30 -3.05 11.83
CA PHE A 398 6.41 -2.12 11.65
C PHE A 398 7.09 -2.35 10.29
N GLY A 399 7.36 -1.27 9.56
CA GLY A 399 7.98 -1.33 8.25
C GLY A 399 7.07 -1.83 7.12
N LYS A 400 5.74 -1.90 7.36
CA LYS A 400 4.75 -2.34 6.34
C LYS A 400 3.97 -1.18 5.72
N GLY A 401 4.35 0.08 5.99
CA GLY A 401 3.68 1.27 5.46
C GLY A 401 2.25 1.50 5.96
N LEU A 402 1.81 0.75 6.97
CA LEU A 402 0.42 0.79 7.46
C LEU A 402 0.24 1.71 8.66
N ARG A 403 1.33 1.96 9.41
CA ARG A 403 1.25 2.69 10.67
C ARG A 403 0.75 4.12 10.50
N TRP A 404 1.12 4.81 9.42
CA TRP A 404 0.63 6.16 9.16
C TRP A 404 -0.91 6.20 9.04
N PHE A 405 -1.49 5.25 8.35
CA PHE A 405 -2.95 5.15 8.20
C PHE A 405 -3.63 4.73 9.51
N ASP A 406 -2.97 3.88 10.32
CA ASP A 406 -3.44 3.57 11.67
C ASP A 406 -3.43 4.80 12.58
N MET A 407 -2.35 5.60 12.56
CA MET A 407 -2.29 6.86 13.32
C MET A 407 -3.46 7.79 12.94
N LYS A 408 -3.70 7.95 11.65
CA LYS A 408 -4.73 8.81 11.10
C LYS A 408 -6.15 8.35 11.47
N ARG A 409 -6.49 7.05 11.29
CA ARG A 409 -7.81 6.53 11.65
C ARG A 409 -8.06 6.50 13.16
N LEU A 410 -7.02 6.22 13.95
CA LEU A 410 -7.09 6.16 15.42
C LEU A 410 -7.10 7.53 16.06
N ASP A 411 -6.71 8.58 15.35
CA ASP A 411 -6.80 9.96 15.81
C ASP A 411 -8.24 10.41 16.12
N LYS A 412 -9.23 9.79 15.50
CA LYS A 412 -10.66 10.02 15.75
C LYS A 412 -11.20 9.27 16.97
N ASP A 413 -10.42 8.32 17.52
CA ASP A 413 -10.80 7.55 18.70
C ASP A 413 -10.09 8.15 19.93
N PRO A 414 -10.81 8.76 20.90
CA PRO A 414 -10.21 9.45 22.03
C PRO A 414 -9.36 8.53 22.92
N ARG A 415 -9.53 7.20 22.82
CA ARG A 415 -8.70 6.23 23.54
C ARG A 415 -7.28 6.13 22.98
N PHE A 416 -7.05 6.53 21.72
CA PHE A 416 -5.80 6.39 20.98
C PHE A 416 -5.25 7.70 20.42
N ALA A 417 -6.08 8.75 20.34
CA ALA A 417 -5.66 10.07 19.88
C ALA A 417 -4.56 10.62 20.79
N LYS A 418 -3.46 11.04 20.19
CA LYS A 418 -2.33 11.63 20.93
C LYS A 418 -1.58 12.66 20.10
N THR A 419 -0.87 13.56 20.75
CA THR A 419 0.06 14.47 20.08
C THR A 419 1.41 13.78 19.89
N TYR A 420 1.86 13.72 18.65
CA TYR A 420 3.20 13.25 18.28
C TYR A 420 4.17 14.44 18.25
N LYS A 421 5.42 14.21 18.64
CA LYS A 421 6.45 15.25 18.70
C LYS A 421 7.73 14.78 18.04
N ARG A 422 8.39 15.68 17.32
CA ARG A 422 9.74 15.52 16.77
C ARG A 422 10.51 16.80 17.00
N ALA A 423 11.79 16.68 17.22
CA ALA A 423 12.63 17.85 17.48
C ALA A 423 13.92 17.79 16.66
N ASN A 424 14.42 18.94 16.29
CA ASN A 424 15.81 19.18 15.93
C ASN A 424 16.46 20.09 16.99
N THR A 425 17.66 20.57 16.73
CA THR A 425 18.38 21.46 17.68
C THR A 425 17.67 22.79 17.91
N GLU A 426 16.83 23.23 16.99
CA GLU A 426 16.25 24.57 16.98
C GLU A 426 14.74 24.55 17.21
N HIS A 427 14.05 23.50 16.73
CA HIS A 427 12.60 23.48 16.67
C HIS A 427 12.01 22.15 17.16
N THR A 428 10.82 22.25 17.75
CA THR A 428 9.95 21.10 18.03
C THR A 428 8.75 21.14 17.08
N TYR A 429 8.56 20.05 16.37
CA TYR A 429 7.43 19.83 15.45
C TYR A 429 6.40 18.96 16.11
N THR A 430 5.13 19.29 15.94
CA THR A 430 4.01 18.57 16.56
C THR A 430 2.98 18.17 15.51
N LEU A 431 2.44 16.96 15.66
CA LEU A 431 1.25 16.50 14.97
C LEU A 431 0.18 16.24 16.04
N ALA A 432 -0.71 17.20 16.22
CA ALA A 432 -1.78 17.16 17.22
C ALA A 432 -3.01 16.41 16.68
N PRO A 433 -3.87 15.88 17.56
CA PRO A 433 -5.16 15.34 17.15
C PRO A 433 -5.97 16.32 16.29
N GLY A 434 -6.59 15.81 15.24
CA GLY A 434 -7.36 16.58 14.26
C GLY A 434 -6.53 17.43 13.30
N SER A 435 -5.19 17.30 13.29
CA SER A 435 -4.32 18.08 12.40
C SER A 435 -4.60 17.79 10.93
N SER A 436 -4.71 18.87 10.12
CA SER A 436 -4.78 18.76 8.65
C SER A 436 -3.54 18.09 8.05
N HIS A 437 -2.41 18.05 8.77
CA HIS A 437 -1.15 17.45 8.32
C HIS A 437 -1.20 15.91 8.28
N PHE A 438 -2.25 15.27 8.78
CA PHE A 438 -2.51 13.84 8.51
C PHE A 438 -2.87 13.57 7.05
N VAL A 439 -3.22 14.59 6.28
CA VAL A 439 -3.52 14.49 4.86
C VAL A 439 -2.32 15.01 4.07
N ALA A 440 -1.78 14.24 3.14
CA ALA A 440 -0.64 14.69 2.34
C ALA A 440 -1.02 15.82 1.39
N GLN A 441 -0.04 16.69 1.10
CA GLN A 441 -0.19 17.71 0.06
C GLN A 441 -0.33 17.05 -1.31
N ILE A 442 -1.23 17.56 -2.16
CA ILE A 442 -1.24 17.20 -3.58
C ILE A 442 0.01 17.81 -4.24
N PRO A 443 0.73 17.06 -5.08
CA PRO A 443 1.97 17.57 -5.68
C PRO A 443 1.77 18.85 -6.48
N GLY A 444 2.65 19.82 -6.32
CA GLY A 444 2.52 21.16 -6.92
C GLY A 444 2.42 21.12 -8.44
N LEU A 445 3.24 20.27 -9.11
CA LEU A 445 3.21 20.11 -10.56
C LEU A 445 1.84 19.60 -11.07
N VAL A 446 1.18 18.72 -10.30
CA VAL A 446 -0.16 18.19 -10.65
C VAL A 446 -1.18 19.32 -10.69
N MET A 447 -1.20 20.18 -9.67
CA MET A 447 -2.11 21.34 -9.61
C MET A 447 -1.79 22.37 -10.70
N LYS A 448 -0.51 22.57 -11.02
CA LYS A 448 -0.07 23.45 -12.10
C LYS A 448 -0.54 22.98 -13.48
N LEU A 449 -0.49 21.67 -13.73
CA LEU A 449 -0.93 21.06 -15.01
C LEU A 449 -2.46 20.90 -15.09
N ASN A 450 -3.12 20.77 -13.94
CA ASN A 450 -4.58 20.66 -13.85
C ASN A 450 -5.14 21.63 -12.78
N PRO A 451 -5.49 22.87 -13.17
CA PRO A 451 -6.00 23.89 -12.25
C PRO A 451 -7.39 23.58 -11.66
N ASN A 452 -8.07 22.51 -12.11
CA ASN A 452 -9.32 22.05 -11.52
C ASN A 452 -9.11 21.31 -10.18
N ILE A 453 -7.86 21.00 -9.82
CA ILE A 453 -7.53 20.31 -8.58
C ILE A 453 -7.33 21.32 -7.46
N VAL A 454 -8.25 21.31 -6.51
CA VAL A 454 -8.19 22.15 -5.29
C VAL A 454 -7.20 21.52 -4.30
N PRO A 455 -6.26 22.29 -3.70
CA PRO A 455 -5.32 21.79 -2.70
C PRO A 455 -6.01 21.31 -1.42
N ASN A 456 -5.32 20.48 -0.65
CA ASN A 456 -5.75 20.13 0.70
C ASN A 456 -5.52 21.32 1.67
N PRO A 457 -6.39 21.51 2.67
CA PRO A 457 -6.17 22.47 3.76
C PRO A 457 -4.84 22.20 4.49
N ARG A 458 -4.20 23.29 4.99
CA ARG A 458 -2.95 23.23 5.77
C ARG A 458 -3.06 24.08 7.04
#